data_3ffbe6089562a6fc70680bac74a639f5
#
_entry.id   3ffbe6089562a6fc70680bac74a639f5
#
_cell.length_a   1.000
_cell.length_b   1.000
_cell.length_c   1.000
_cell.angle_alpha   90.00
_cell.angle_beta   90.00
_cell.angle_gamma   90.00
#
_symmetry.space_group_name_H-M   'P 1'
#
loop_
_entity.id
_entity.type
_entity.pdbx_description
1 polymer ?
#
loop_
_entity_poly.entity_id
_entity_poly.type
_entity_poly.pdbx_seq_one_letter_code
_entity_poly.pdbx_strand_id
1 'polypeptide(L)'
;MKYNKKFMLEAIRVANENIQNQGGPFGAVIVKDGEIIAASGNSVTTDNDPTAHAEVNTIRKACKKLGTFNLEGCEIYSSCEPCPMCLSAIYWAHIDKLYYATTKDDAASIGFDDSFIYHELTLQPHQRRVHAEQHDRDIALEPFNIWRDKTDKTEY
;
A
#
# COMPACT_ATOMS: atom_id res chain seq x y z
N MET A 1 4.14 10.34 17.53
CA MET A 1 5.01 10.06 16.37
C MET A 1 5.49 11.37 15.75
N LYS A 2 6.80 11.60 15.71
CA LYS A 2 7.39 12.81 15.16
C LYS A 2 8.28 12.43 13.99
N TYR A 3 8.19 13.17 12.86
CA TYR A 3 9.01 12.94 11.67
C TYR A 3 10.50 12.78 12.03
N ASN A 4 11.13 11.75 11.45
CA ASN A 4 12.55 11.49 11.60
C ASN A 4 13.20 11.32 10.23
N LYS A 5 14.05 12.27 9.87
CA LYS A 5 14.75 12.31 8.58
C LYS A 5 15.55 11.03 8.27
N LYS A 6 16.07 10.34 9.29
CA LYS A 6 16.83 9.09 9.13
C LYS A 6 16.02 8.02 8.40
N PHE A 7 14.73 7.87 8.74
CA PHE A 7 13.88 6.86 8.11
C PHE A 7 13.49 7.23 6.68
N MET A 8 13.30 8.51 6.38
CA MET A 8 13.08 8.97 5.02
C MET A 8 14.33 8.77 4.15
N LEU A 9 15.52 9.05 4.66
CA LEU A 9 16.78 8.77 3.96
C LEU A 9 16.92 7.26 3.68
N GLU A 10 16.48 6.40 4.57
CA GLU A 10 16.48 4.96 4.33
C GLU A 10 15.48 4.56 3.23
N ALA A 11 14.27 5.11 3.22
CA ALA A 11 13.31 4.86 2.13
C ALA A 11 13.88 5.30 0.76
N ILE A 12 14.55 6.46 0.71
CA ILE A 12 15.22 6.96 -0.50
C ILE A 12 16.39 6.06 -0.89
N ARG A 13 17.19 5.57 0.07
CA ARG A 13 18.29 4.64 -0.19
C ARG A 13 17.77 3.35 -0.82
N VAL A 14 16.69 2.81 -0.28
CA VAL A 14 16.02 1.61 -0.81
C VAL A 14 15.52 1.86 -2.24
N ALA A 15 14.92 3.03 -2.52
CA ALA A 15 14.49 3.39 -3.87
C ALA A 15 15.66 3.44 -4.86
N ASN A 16 16.80 4.02 -4.46
CA ASN A 16 18.02 4.09 -5.30
C ASN A 16 18.57 2.69 -5.60
N GLU A 17 18.68 1.83 -4.60
CA GLU A 17 19.13 0.45 -4.80
C GLU A 17 18.16 -0.35 -5.69
N ASN A 18 16.88 -0.10 -5.54
CA ASN A 18 15.85 -0.80 -6.30
C ASN A 18 15.96 -0.56 -7.82
N ILE A 19 16.34 0.65 -8.25
CA ILE A 19 16.61 0.97 -9.65
C ILE A 19 17.75 0.09 -10.20
N GLN A 20 18.82 -0.08 -9.42
CA GLN A 20 19.96 -0.90 -9.81
C GLN A 20 19.61 -2.38 -9.89
N ASN A 21 18.60 -2.82 -9.14
CA ASN A 21 18.07 -4.18 -9.12
C ASN A 21 16.86 -4.37 -10.07
N GLN A 22 16.76 -3.57 -11.13
CA GLN A 22 15.72 -3.65 -12.17
C GLN A 22 14.29 -3.33 -11.67
N GLY A 23 14.15 -2.71 -10.52
CA GLY A 23 12.88 -2.18 -10.02
C GLY A 23 12.68 -0.71 -10.38
N GLY A 24 11.53 -0.16 -10.02
CA GLY A 24 11.24 1.27 -10.16
C GLY A 24 11.82 2.13 -9.03
N PRO A 25 11.72 3.48 -9.14
CA PRO A 25 12.37 4.43 -8.23
C PRO A 25 11.55 4.64 -6.93
N PHE A 26 11.08 3.56 -6.32
CA PHE A 26 10.22 3.62 -5.16
C PHE A 26 10.74 2.76 -4.01
N GLY A 27 10.72 3.30 -2.81
CA GLY A 27 11.14 2.63 -1.59
C GLY A 27 10.27 3.06 -0.40
N ALA A 28 10.01 2.11 0.49
CA ALA A 28 9.25 2.36 1.71
C ALA A 28 9.88 1.68 2.92
N VAL A 29 9.63 2.26 4.09
CA VAL A 29 10.13 1.78 5.39
C VAL A 29 8.99 1.84 6.40
N ILE A 30 8.76 0.76 7.14
CA ILE A 30 7.85 0.75 8.29
C ILE A 30 8.67 0.75 9.58
N VAL A 31 8.29 1.63 10.49
CA VAL A 31 8.95 1.88 11.77
C VAL A 31 7.95 1.66 12.90
N LYS A 32 8.40 1.02 13.99
CA LYS A 32 7.67 0.91 15.26
C LYS A 32 8.63 1.21 16.40
N ASP A 33 8.18 2.06 17.34
CA ASP A 33 8.97 2.44 18.53
C ASP A 33 10.40 2.94 18.23
N GLY A 34 10.56 3.63 17.08
CA GLY A 34 11.85 4.17 16.63
C GLY A 34 12.78 3.15 15.95
N GLU A 35 12.31 1.92 15.71
CA GLU A 35 13.07 0.87 15.03
C GLU A 35 12.46 0.51 13.67
N ILE A 36 13.31 0.25 12.70
CA ILE A 36 12.89 -0.22 11.37
C ILE A 36 12.44 -1.67 11.46
N ILE A 37 11.16 -1.90 11.19
CA ILE A 37 10.56 -3.23 11.16
C ILE A 37 10.78 -3.88 9.79
N ALA A 38 10.53 -3.12 8.72
CA ALA A 38 10.67 -3.59 7.36
C ALA A 38 11.04 -2.45 6.40
N ALA A 39 11.72 -2.79 5.31
CA ALA A 39 12.01 -1.90 4.19
C ALA A 39 11.91 -2.68 2.87
N SER A 40 11.43 -2.04 1.81
CA SER A 40 11.34 -2.65 0.48
C SER A 40 11.22 -1.63 -0.63
N GLY A 41 11.79 -1.94 -1.78
CA GLY A 41 11.43 -1.36 -3.06
C GLY A 41 10.22 -2.06 -3.69
N ASN A 42 9.77 -1.55 -4.83
CA ASN A 42 8.77 -2.24 -5.65
C ASN A 42 9.41 -3.40 -6.44
N SER A 43 8.60 -4.44 -6.71
CA SER A 43 9.03 -5.63 -7.47
C SER A 43 8.03 -6.01 -8.57
N VAL A 44 7.31 -5.03 -9.11
CA VAL A 44 6.27 -5.23 -10.12
C VAL A 44 6.78 -6.04 -11.32
N THR A 45 7.93 -5.65 -11.86
CA THR A 45 8.50 -6.27 -13.06
C THR A 45 9.26 -7.56 -12.78
N THR A 46 9.90 -7.67 -11.63
CA THR A 46 10.68 -8.86 -11.24
C THR A 46 9.80 -10.01 -10.78
N ASP A 47 8.67 -9.69 -10.11
CA ASP A 47 7.74 -10.68 -9.60
C ASP A 47 6.54 -10.91 -10.55
N ASN A 48 6.41 -10.13 -11.65
CA ASN A 48 5.23 -10.10 -12.50
C ASN A 48 3.93 -9.87 -11.68
N ASP A 49 4.02 -9.00 -10.67
CA ASP A 49 2.92 -8.67 -9.76
C ASP A 49 2.65 -7.15 -9.80
N PRO A 50 1.56 -6.69 -10.45
CA PRO A 50 1.23 -5.26 -10.52
C PRO A 50 0.90 -4.63 -9.16
N THR A 51 0.66 -5.45 -8.13
CA THR A 51 0.39 -4.97 -6.77
C THR A 51 1.65 -4.85 -5.91
N ALA A 52 2.80 -5.34 -6.37
CA ALA A 52 4.06 -5.36 -5.63
C ALA A 52 4.75 -3.99 -5.58
N HIS A 53 4.02 -2.95 -5.18
CA HIS A 53 4.56 -1.63 -4.89
C HIS A 53 5.39 -1.64 -3.60
N ALA A 54 6.27 -0.67 -3.44
CA ALA A 54 7.19 -0.59 -2.30
C ALA A 54 6.45 -0.64 -0.94
N GLU A 55 5.37 0.14 -0.83
CA GLU A 55 4.56 0.21 0.39
C GLU A 55 3.87 -1.13 0.69
N VAL A 56 3.24 -1.75 -0.32
CA VAL A 56 2.56 -3.05 -0.19
C VAL A 56 3.56 -4.14 0.22
N ASN A 57 4.72 -4.19 -0.45
CA ASN A 57 5.79 -5.13 -0.10
C ASN A 57 6.29 -4.92 1.34
N THR A 58 6.42 -3.66 1.76
CA THR A 58 6.89 -3.33 3.11
C THR A 58 5.85 -3.70 4.17
N ILE A 59 4.55 -3.47 3.91
CA ILE A 59 3.44 -3.91 4.77
C ILE A 59 3.46 -5.43 4.92
N ARG A 60 3.56 -6.19 3.82
CA ARG A 60 3.63 -7.66 3.85
C ARG A 60 4.81 -8.17 4.70
N LYS A 61 5.99 -7.56 4.54
CA LYS A 61 7.19 -7.90 5.33
C LYS A 61 7.02 -7.55 6.81
N ALA A 62 6.44 -6.39 7.11
CA ALA A 62 6.20 -5.96 8.49
C ALA A 62 5.19 -6.87 9.19
N CYS A 63 4.07 -7.18 8.56
CA CYS A 63 3.07 -8.11 9.08
C CYS A 63 3.67 -9.49 9.37
N LYS A 64 4.48 -10.02 8.43
CA LYS A 64 5.17 -11.30 8.62
C LYS A 64 6.16 -11.25 9.80
N LYS A 65 6.94 -10.17 9.92
CA LYS A 65 7.94 -10.02 10.99
C LYS A 65 7.29 -9.88 12.37
N LEU A 66 6.18 -9.13 12.44
CA LEU A 66 5.47 -8.89 13.71
C LEU A 66 4.45 -9.99 14.05
N GLY A 67 4.15 -10.89 13.12
CA GLY A 67 3.16 -11.95 13.31
C GLY A 67 1.72 -11.45 13.45
N THR A 68 1.39 -10.30 12.83
CA THR A 68 0.08 -9.68 12.90
C THR A 68 -0.28 -8.97 11.60
N PHE A 69 -1.56 -8.87 11.25
CA PHE A 69 -2.07 -8.04 10.17
C PHE A 69 -2.32 -6.57 10.60
N ASN A 70 -2.41 -6.31 11.90
CA ASN A 70 -2.63 -4.98 12.46
C ASN A 70 -1.30 -4.32 12.81
N LEU A 71 -0.97 -3.23 12.12
CA LEU A 71 0.24 -2.43 12.28
C LEU A 71 0.00 -1.14 13.06
N GLU A 72 -1.00 -1.13 13.94
CA GLU A 72 -1.22 -0.03 14.89
C GLU A 72 0.04 0.25 15.72
N GLY A 73 0.35 1.52 15.93
CA GLY A 73 1.60 1.95 16.55
C GLY A 73 2.78 2.03 15.56
N CYS A 74 2.57 1.73 14.27
CA CYS A 74 3.60 1.86 13.25
C CYS A 74 3.48 3.17 12.47
N GLU A 75 4.62 3.61 11.93
CA GLU A 75 4.75 4.70 10.96
C GLU A 75 5.28 4.14 9.64
N ILE A 76 4.80 4.67 8.51
CA ILE A 76 5.39 4.37 7.20
C ILE A 76 6.03 5.62 6.60
N TYR A 77 7.25 5.45 6.08
CA TYR A 77 7.98 6.43 5.30
C TYR A 77 8.07 5.94 3.87
N SER A 78 7.50 6.68 2.94
CA SER A 78 7.54 6.39 1.51
C SER A 78 8.35 7.43 0.76
N SER A 79 9.21 7.00 -0.16
CA SER A 79 10.00 7.92 -0.99
C SER A 79 9.14 8.79 -1.90
N CYS A 80 7.91 8.35 -2.18
CA CYS A 80 6.91 9.06 -2.98
C CYS A 80 5.54 8.99 -2.32
N GLU A 81 4.68 9.95 -2.62
CA GLU A 81 3.27 9.94 -2.23
C GLU A 81 2.61 8.63 -2.70
N PRO A 82 1.99 7.84 -1.79
CA PRO A 82 1.38 6.58 -2.15
C PRO A 82 0.24 6.72 -3.17
N CYS A 83 0.22 5.83 -4.16
CA CYS A 83 -0.91 5.72 -5.09
C CYS A 83 -2.19 5.27 -4.36
N PRO A 84 -3.39 5.33 -4.97
CA PRO A 84 -4.64 4.94 -4.32
C PRO A 84 -4.63 3.51 -3.78
N MET A 85 -4.00 2.54 -4.47
CA MET A 85 -3.85 1.16 -3.98
C MET A 85 -3.03 1.10 -2.69
N CYS A 86 -1.87 1.75 -2.67
CA CYS A 86 -0.97 1.75 -1.52
C CYS A 86 -1.57 2.51 -0.33
N LEU A 87 -2.23 3.65 -0.58
CA LEU A 87 -2.92 4.39 0.46
C LEU A 87 -4.03 3.55 1.11
N SER A 88 -4.82 2.84 0.30
CA SER A 88 -5.83 1.91 0.82
C SER A 88 -5.21 0.78 1.63
N ALA A 89 -4.06 0.22 1.19
CA ALA A 89 -3.35 -0.81 1.95
C ALA A 89 -2.82 -0.29 3.30
N ILE A 90 -2.37 0.97 3.37
CA ILE A 90 -1.95 1.62 4.61
C ILE A 90 -3.11 1.72 5.61
N TYR A 91 -4.32 2.10 5.14
CA TYR A 91 -5.52 2.11 5.97
C TYR A 91 -5.91 0.71 6.45
N TRP A 92 -5.95 -0.28 5.57
CA TRP A 92 -6.26 -1.67 5.94
C TRP A 92 -5.25 -2.28 6.92
N ALA A 93 -4.00 -1.83 6.88
CA ALA A 93 -2.97 -2.24 7.82
C ALA A 93 -3.04 -1.49 9.17
N HIS A 94 -3.95 -0.53 9.34
CA HIS A 94 -4.08 0.31 10.54
C HIS A 94 -2.79 1.05 10.91
N ILE A 95 -2.01 1.50 9.91
CA ILE A 95 -0.80 2.30 10.18
C ILE A 95 -1.20 3.70 10.61
N ASP A 96 -0.62 4.18 11.72
CA ASP A 96 -1.04 5.45 12.37
C ASP A 96 -0.55 6.69 11.63
N LYS A 97 0.61 6.60 10.96
CA LYS A 97 1.23 7.78 10.36
C LYS A 97 1.95 7.47 9.05
N LEU A 98 1.70 8.30 8.06
CA LEU A 98 2.39 8.29 6.77
C LEU A 98 3.24 9.57 6.63
N TYR A 99 4.50 9.39 6.23
CA TYR A 99 5.39 10.44 5.73
C TYR A 99 5.84 10.10 4.31
N TYR A 100 5.82 11.07 3.41
CA TYR A 100 6.31 10.89 2.05
C TYR A 100 7.18 12.08 1.61
N ALA A 101 8.00 11.88 0.58
CA ALA A 101 8.94 12.89 0.09
C ALA A 101 8.48 13.52 -1.23
N THR A 102 8.60 12.81 -2.36
CA THR A 102 8.12 13.32 -3.65
C THR A 102 6.60 13.19 -3.76
N THR A 103 6.01 14.01 -4.63
CA THR A 103 4.55 14.02 -4.83
C THR A 103 4.14 13.10 -5.99
N LYS A 104 2.84 12.86 -6.12
CA LYS A 104 2.26 12.18 -7.28
C LYS A 104 2.54 12.91 -8.59
N ASP A 105 2.67 14.24 -8.57
CA ASP A 105 3.00 15.03 -9.76
C ASP A 105 4.46 14.81 -10.18
N ASP A 106 5.38 14.66 -9.22
CA ASP A 106 6.76 14.27 -9.50
C ASP A 106 6.81 12.88 -10.14
N ALA A 107 6.03 11.92 -9.63
CA ALA A 107 5.93 10.57 -10.20
C ALA A 107 5.35 10.60 -11.63
N ALA A 108 4.30 11.37 -11.87
CA ALA A 108 3.71 11.56 -13.19
C ALA A 108 4.73 12.11 -14.20
N SER A 109 5.62 13.01 -13.79
CA SER A 109 6.64 13.62 -14.65
C SER A 109 7.64 12.62 -15.22
N ILE A 110 7.78 11.46 -14.59
CA ILE A 110 8.66 10.37 -15.02
C ILE A 110 7.90 9.14 -15.55
N GLY A 111 6.59 9.30 -15.85
CA GLY A 111 5.77 8.26 -16.47
C GLY A 111 4.94 7.39 -15.52
N PHE A 112 4.96 7.65 -14.22
CA PHE A 112 4.14 6.95 -13.23
C PHE A 112 2.92 7.80 -12.83
N ASP A 113 2.00 8.02 -13.78
CA ASP A 113 0.80 8.83 -13.58
C ASP A 113 -0.36 7.96 -13.08
N ASP A 114 -0.77 8.16 -11.83
CA ASP A 114 -1.91 7.52 -11.19
C ASP A 114 -3.14 8.45 -11.06
N SER A 115 -3.07 9.66 -11.61
CA SER A 115 -4.14 10.66 -11.52
C SER A 115 -5.47 10.15 -12.06
N PHE A 116 -5.43 9.31 -13.11
CA PHE A 116 -6.61 8.69 -13.68
C PHE A 116 -7.33 7.78 -12.67
N ILE A 117 -6.61 7.08 -11.78
CA ILE A 117 -7.21 6.20 -10.78
C ILE A 117 -7.98 7.03 -9.74
N TYR A 118 -7.41 8.17 -9.29
CA TYR A 118 -8.10 9.10 -8.41
C TYR A 118 -9.43 9.56 -9.02
N HIS A 119 -9.41 9.90 -10.32
CA HIS A 119 -10.63 10.28 -11.03
C HIS A 119 -11.62 9.11 -11.13
N GLU A 120 -11.18 7.92 -11.56
CA GLU A 120 -12.02 6.72 -11.70
C GLU A 120 -12.76 6.36 -10.39
N LEU A 121 -12.10 6.55 -9.23
CA LEU A 121 -12.72 6.29 -7.93
C LEU A 121 -13.89 7.23 -7.59
N THR A 122 -13.99 8.39 -8.21
CA THR A 122 -15.12 9.32 -8.03
C THR A 122 -16.33 8.97 -8.91
N LEU A 123 -16.13 8.11 -9.92
CA LEU A 123 -17.17 7.75 -10.87
C LEU A 123 -18.05 6.60 -10.36
N GLN A 124 -19.29 6.58 -10.84
CA GLN A 124 -20.15 5.41 -10.64
C GLN A 124 -19.55 4.17 -11.36
N PRO A 125 -19.77 2.95 -10.85
CA PRO A 125 -19.14 1.74 -11.40
C PRO A 125 -19.27 1.57 -12.92
N HIS A 126 -20.45 1.89 -13.49
CA HIS A 126 -20.73 1.79 -14.91
C HIS A 126 -20.07 2.87 -15.78
N GLN A 127 -19.50 3.92 -15.16
CA GLN A 127 -18.83 5.02 -15.85
C GLN A 127 -17.32 4.85 -15.92
N ARG A 128 -16.77 3.86 -15.21
CA ARG A 128 -15.33 3.60 -15.11
C ARG A 128 -14.80 2.91 -16.35
N ARG A 129 -13.50 3.06 -16.62
CA ARG A 129 -12.81 2.34 -17.72
C ARG A 129 -12.88 0.82 -17.54
N VAL A 130 -12.77 0.36 -16.30
CA VAL A 130 -13.08 -1.02 -15.95
C VAL A 130 -14.58 -1.10 -15.74
N HIS A 131 -15.29 -1.60 -16.76
CA HIS A 131 -16.73 -1.77 -16.67
C HIS A 131 -17.08 -2.77 -15.57
N ALA A 132 -17.97 -2.37 -14.68
CA ALA A 132 -18.42 -3.19 -13.57
C ALA A 132 -19.95 -3.36 -13.62
N GLU A 133 -20.38 -4.61 -13.58
CA GLU A 133 -21.79 -4.98 -13.54
C GLU A 133 -22.04 -5.83 -12.29
N GLN A 134 -23.16 -5.59 -11.63
CA GLN A 134 -23.56 -6.36 -10.45
C GLN A 134 -24.48 -7.49 -10.86
N HIS A 135 -24.09 -8.73 -10.53
CA HIS A 135 -24.89 -9.93 -10.73
C HIS A 135 -24.96 -10.76 -9.44
N ASP A 136 -25.98 -11.60 -9.33
CA ASP A 136 -26.12 -12.66 -8.31
C ASP A 136 -25.96 -12.19 -6.84
N ARG A 137 -26.35 -10.96 -6.54
CA ARG A 137 -26.23 -10.37 -5.21
C ARG A 137 -26.87 -11.25 -4.12
N ASP A 138 -28.05 -11.79 -4.38
CA ASP A 138 -28.81 -12.53 -3.37
C ASP A 138 -28.12 -13.84 -2.99
N ILE A 139 -27.51 -14.52 -3.97
CA ILE A 139 -26.69 -15.72 -3.73
C ILE A 139 -25.39 -15.33 -2.99
N ALA A 140 -24.77 -14.24 -3.39
CA ALA A 140 -23.52 -13.75 -2.79
C ALA A 140 -23.69 -13.21 -1.35
N LEU A 141 -24.90 -13.06 -0.85
CA LEU A 141 -25.15 -12.72 0.55
C LEU A 141 -24.98 -13.92 1.51
N GLU A 142 -24.97 -15.15 1.00
CA GLU A 142 -24.79 -16.35 1.84
C GLU A 142 -23.50 -16.31 2.67
N PRO A 143 -22.28 -16.11 2.11
CA PRO A 143 -21.07 -16.03 2.91
C PRO A 143 -21.09 -14.85 3.91
N PHE A 144 -21.76 -13.74 3.61
CA PHE A 144 -21.90 -12.63 4.55
C PHE A 144 -22.78 -13.01 5.75
N ASN A 145 -23.85 -13.77 5.53
CA ASN A 145 -24.71 -14.28 6.60
C ASN A 145 -23.93 -15.27 7.48
N ILE A 146 -23.21 -16.23 6.85
CA ILE A 146 -22.35 -17.19 7.57
C ILE A 146 -21.31 -16.44 8.41
N TRP A 147 -20.64 -15.45 7.85
CA TRP A 147 -19.64 -14.64 8.57
C TRP A 147 -20.26 -13.87 9.71
N ARG A 148 -21.41 -13.22 9.50
CA ARG A 148 -22.11 -12.48 10.55
C ARG A 148 -22.41 -13.37 11.77
N ASP A 149 -22.86 -14.59 11.52
CA ASP A 149 -23.30 -15.52 12.55
C ASP A 149 -22.16 -16.33 13.17
N LYS A 150 -20.93 -16.25 12.60
CA LYS A 150 -19.73 -16.91 13.10
C LYS A 150 -19.28 -16.28 14.43
N THR A 151 -19.16 -17.09 15.50
CA THR A 151 -18.84 -16.63 16.86
C THR A 151 -17.35 -16.50 17.14
N ASP A 152 -16.50 -17.22 16.39
CA ASP A 152 -15.03 -17.26 16.53
C ASP A 152 -14.31 -16.53 15.41
N LYS A 153 -14.95 -15.52 14.78
CA LYS A 153 -14.38 -14.72 13.72
C LYS A 153 -13.34 -13.73 14.24
N THR A 154 -12.30 -13.50 13.45
CA THR A 154 -11.37 -12.39 13.64
C THR A 154 -11.76 -11.27 12.68
N GLU A 155 -12.06 -10.10 13.21
CA GLU A 155 -12.31 -8.88 12.42
C GLU A 155 -10.98 -8.22 12.05
N TYR A 156 -10.93 -7.59 10.86
CA TYR A 156 -9.73 -6.94 10.32
C TYR A 156 -10.09 -5.68 9.54
#